data_c669f23efa5f9caad8d7d3ae6df118f6
#
_entry.id   c669f23efa5f9caad8d7d3ae6df118f6
#
_cell.length_a   1.000
_cell.length_b   1.000
_cell.length_c   1.000
_cell.angle_alpha   90.00
_cell.angle_beta   90.00
_cell.angle_gamma   90.00
#
_symmetry.space_group_name_H-M   'P 1'
#
loop_
_entity.id
_entity.type
_entity.pdbx_description
1 polymer ?
#
loop_
_entity_poly.entity_id
_entity_poly.type
_entity_poly.pdbx_seq_one_letter_code
_entity_poly.pdbx_strand_id
1 'polypeptide(L)'
;MTYETEEEQVEKIKELWKQHGVPLLTGVVIALAGVFGWQGWTNYQDNQAAAASELYQAMLEAVLADNGTEDRAQGAELAEQLRDEYSGTRYAQFAALMQARLAVEAGDLASAEGLLNEIVADADDPVLEAVARQRL
;
A
#
# COMPACT_ATOMS: atom_id res chain seq x y z
N MET A 1 5.35 -39.62 -38.06
CA MET A 1 4.01 -39.04 -38.17
C MET A 1 3.79 -37.76 -37.39
N THR A 2 4.63 -37.49 -36.41
CA THR A 2 4.63 -36.24 -35.66
C THR A 2 5.06 -35.03 -36.49
N TYR A 3 5.85 -35.23 -37.52
CA TYR A 3 6.38 -34.15 -38.39
C TYR A 3 5.32 -33.51 -39.30
N GLU A 4 4.37 -34.28 -39.82
CA GLU A 4 3.29 -33.78 -40.68
C GLU A 4 2.28 -32.95 -39.88
N THR A 5 1.99 -33.32 -38.65
CA THR A 5 1.09 -32.58 -37.76
C THR A 5 1.69 -31.24 -37.27
N GLU A 6 2.99 -31.20 -37.06
CA GLU A 6 3.69 -29.96 -36.71
C GLU A 6 3.74 -28.97 -37.85
N GLU A 7 4.01 -29.46 -39.08
CA GLU A 7 3.98 -28.63 -40.31
C GLU A 7 2.59 -28.09 -40.60
N GLU A 8 1.56 -28.91 -40.45
CA GLU A 8 0.17 -28.49 -40.61
C GLU A 8 -0.25 -27.45 -39.57
N GLN A 9 0.19 -27.60 -38.33
CA GLN A 9 -0.05 -26.62 -37.28
C GLN A 9 0.66 -25.30 -37.55
N VAL A 10 1.90 -25.36 -38.03
CA VAL A 10 2.67 -24.16 -38.39
C VAL A 10 2.03 -23.44 -39.57
N GLU A 11 1.54 -24.19 -40.58
CA GLU A 11 0.82 -23.60 -41.72
C GLU A 11 -0.49 -22.95 -41.30
N LYS A 12 -1.25 -23.57 -40.40
CA LYS A 12 -2.49 -22.99 -39.87
C LYS A 12 -2.20 -21.71 -39.04
N ILE A 13 -1.15 -21.69 -38.28
CA ILE A 13 -0.72 -20.49 -37.55
C ILE A 13 -0.29 -19.41 -38.54
N LYS A 14 0.43 -19.75 -39.62
CA LYS A 14 0.81 -18.79 -40.64
C LYS A 14 -0.38 -18.23 -41.41
N GLU A 15 -1.38 -19.05 -41.72
CA GLU A 15 -2.63 -18.59 -42.36
C GLU A 15 -3.43 -17.67 -41.42
N LEU A 16 -3.57 -18.05 -40.15
CA LEU A 16 -4.20 -17.23 -39.17
C LEU A 16 -3.45 -15.90 -38.97
N TRP A 17 -2.12 -15.96 -39.03
CA TRP A 17 -1.27 -14.78 -38.96
C TRP A 17 -1.48 -13.84 -40.13
N LYS A 18 -1.60 -14.40 -41.37
CA LYS A 18 -1.86 -13.59 -42.57
C LYS A 18 -3.24 -12.96 -42.59
N GLN A 19 -4.26 -13.65 -42.08
CA GLN A 19 -5.64 -13.17 -42.10
C GLN A 19 -5.98 -12.26 -40.89
N HIS A 20 -5.41 -12.57 -39.74
CA HIS A 20 -5.77 -11.95 -38.48
C HIS A 20 -4.53 -11.45 -37.69
N GLY A 21 -3.37 -11.35 -38.37
CA GLY A 21 -2.09 -11.08 -37.70
C GLY A 21 -2.05 -9.77 -36.91
N VAL A 22 -2.56 -8.70 -37.52
CA VAL A 22 -2.54 -7.38 -36.86
C VAL A 22 -3.49 -7.29 -35.66
N PRO A 23 -4.79 -7.68 -35.79
CA PRO A 23 -5.67 -7.63 -34.62
C PRO A 23 -5.31 -8.66 -33.55
N LEU A 24 -4.77 -9.82 -33.89
CA LEU A 24 -4.32 -10.82 -32.94
C LEU A 24 -3.09 -10.32 -32.17
N LEU A 25 -2.12 -9.75 -32.87
CA LEU A 25 -0.92 -9.17 -32.27
C LEU A 25 -1.29 -8.03 -31.34
N THR A 26 -2.19 -7.15 -31.77
CA THR A 26 -2.68 -6.04 -30.95
C THR A 26 -3.37 -6.55 -29.68
N GLY A 27 -4.20 -7.59 -29.79
CA GLY A 27 -4.86 -8.21 -28.63
C GLY A 27 -3.87 -8.80 -27.64
N VAL A 28 -2.83 -9.50 -28.12
CA VAL A 28 -1.78 -10.07 -27.29
C VAL A 28 -0.98 -8.97 -26.58
N VAL A 29 -0.61 -7.91 -27.30
CA VAL A 29 0.13 -6.77 -26.72
C VAL A 29 -0.69 -6.09 -25.63
N ILE A 30 -1.98 -5.86 -25.86
CA ILE A 30 -2.88 -5.26 -24.86
C ILE A 30 -3.01 -6.16 -23.64
N ALA A 31 -3.17 -7.47 -23.84
CA ALA A 31 -3.27 -8.44 -22.73
C ALA A 31 -1.98 -8.46 -21.89
N LEU A 32 -0.81 -8.49 -22.54
CA LEU A 32 0.48 -8.45 -21.86
C LEU A 32 0.68 -7.14 -21.11
N ALA A 33 0.36 -6.01 -21.71
CA ALA A 33 0.44 -4.70 -21.08
C ALA A 33 -0.47 -4.64 -19.83
N GLY A 34 -1.68 -5.19 -19.92
CA GLY A 34 -2.61 -5.28 -18.79
C GLY A 34 -2.05 -6.13 -17.64
N VAL A 35 -1.50 -7.32 -17.96
CA VAL A 35 -0.92 -8.21 -16.96
C VAL A 35 0.32 -7.59 -16.31
N PHE A 36 1.24 -7.04 -17.09
CA PHE A 36 2.45 -6.39 -16.56
C PHE A 36 2.12 -5.14 -15.76
N GLY A 37 1.16 -4.34 -16.21
CA GLY A 37 0.68 -3.18 -15.47
C GLY A 37 0.06 -3.56 -14.12
N TRP A 38 -0.75 -4.63 -14.10
CA TRP A 38 -1.35 -5.15 -12.88
C TRP A 38 -0.29 -5.67 -11.91
N GLN A 39 0.66 -6.47 -12.39
CA GLN A 39 1.75 -6.99 -11.56
C GLN A 39 2.64 -5.86 -11.01
N GLY A 40 2.96 -4.87 -11.84
CA GLY A 40 3.72 -3.71 -11.41
C GLY A 40 3.02 -2.92 -10.31
N TRP A 41 1.73 -2.70 -10.46
CA TRP A 41 0.90 -2.03 -9.46
C TRP A 41 0.84 -2.84 -8.15
N THR A 42 0.58 -4.15 -8.24
CA THR A 42 0.50 -5.03 -7.07
C THR A 42 1.85 -5.09 -6.34
N ASN A 43 2.96 -5.24 -7.08
CA ASN A 43 4.30 -5.26 -6.51
C ASN A 43 4.63 -3.92 -5.83
N TYR A 44 4.24 -2.81 -6.42
CA TYR A 44 4.43 -1.49 -5.82
C TYR A 44 3.68 -1.36 -4.50
N GLN A 45 2.40 -1.79 -4.47
CA GLN A 45 1.60 -1.78 -3.24
C GLN A 45 2.17 -2.70 -2.16
N ASP A 46 2.59 -3.91 -2.53
CA ASP A 46 3.18 -4.88 -1.61
C ASP A 46 4.50 -4.36 -1.04
N ASN A 47 5.34 -3.76 -1.87
CA ASN A 47 6.61 -3.16 -1.43
C ASN A 47 6.37 -1.97 -0.50
N GLN A 48 5.38 -1.12 -0.79
CA GLN A 48 5.01 -0.02 0.08
C GLN A 48 4.48 -0.52 1.42
N ALA A 49 3.62 -1.53 1.42
CA ALA A 49 3.08 -2.12 2.64
C ALA A 49 4.19 -2.76 3.49
N ALA A 50 5.15 -3.46 2.87
CA ALA A 50 6.27 -4.06 3.56
C ALA A 50 7.17 -3.01 4.22
N ALA A 51 7.52 -1.96 3.48
CA ALA A 51 8.33 -0.86 4.00
C ALA A 51 7.61 -0.09 5.11
N ALA A 52 6.32 0.15 4.95
CA ALA A 52 5.48 0.78 5.97
C ALA A 52 5.40 -0.08 7.24
N SER A 53 5.31 -1.40 7.10
CA SER A 53 5.32 -2.33 8.22
C SER A 53 6.63 -2.27 9.01
N GLU A 54 7.76 -2.20 8.33
CA GLU A 54 9.08 -2.05 8.99
C GLU A 54 9.17 -0.74 9.77
N LEU A 55 8.74 0.37 9.19
CA LEU A 55 8.69 1.67 9.87
C LEU A 55 7.73 1.66 11.05
N TYR A 56 6.59 0.99 10.89
CA TYR A 56 5.61 0.85 11.97
C TYR A 56 6.18 0.08 13.16
N GLN A 57 6.89 -1.02 12.90
CA GLN A 57 7.57 -1.79 13.94
C GLN A 57 8.64 -0.96 14.65
N ALA A 58 9.45 -0.21 13.90
CA ALA A 58 10.43 0.70 14.46
C ALA A 58 9.78 1.78 15.34
N MET A 59 8.66 2.33 14.90
CA MET A 59 7.87 3.30 15.64
C MET A 59 7.36 2.70 16.96
N LEU A 60 6.79 1.49 16.92
CA LEU A 60 6.31 0.80 18.10
C LEU A 60 7.43 0.51 19.09
N GLU A 61 8.59 0.05 18.62
CA GLU A 61 9.76 -0.19 19.46
C GLU A 61 10.20 1.10 20.15
N ALA A 62 10.24 2.20 19.43
CA ALA A 62 10.63 3.49 20.00
C ALA A 62 9.64 3.97 21.07
N VAL A 63 8.34 3.81 20.81
CA VAL A 63 7.29 4.26 21.74
C VAL A 63 7.21 3.34 22.96
N LEU A 64 7.30 2.01 22.76
CA LEU A 64 7.14 1.02 23.82
C LEU A 64 8.40 0.85 24.66
N ALA A 65 9.56 1.22 24.17
CA ALA A 65 10.81 1.14 24.92
C ALA A 65 10.83 2.05 26.15
N ASP A 66 10.05 3.12 26.15
CA ASP A 66 9.78 4.05 27.28
C ASP A 66 11.03 4.49 28.05
N ASN A 67 12.14 4.71 27.33
CA ASN A 67 13.41 5.13 27.90
C ASN A 67 13.60 6.65 27.97
N GLY A 68 12.52 7.43 27.81
CA GLY A 68 12.51 8.87 27.96
C GLY A 68 12.00 9.64 26.75
N THR A 69 12.21 10.96 26.77
CA THR A 69 11.70 11.90 25.77
C THR A 69 12.30 11.71 24.37
N GLU A 70 13.54 11.19 24.28
CA GLU A 70 14.20 10.94 22.99
C GLU A 70 13.51 9.85 22.18
N ASP A 71 13.11 8.76 22.85
CA ASP A 71 12.40 7.65 22.19
C ASP A 71 11.00 8.07 21.75
N ARG A 72 10.33 8.92 22.51
CA ARG A 72 9.03 9.48 22.11
C ARG A 72 9.16 10.41 20.92
N ALA A 73 10.19 11.25 20.89
CA ALA A 73 10.47 12.13 19.77
C ALA A 73 10.80 11.33 18.50
N GLN A 74 11.58 10.27 18.62
CA GLN A 74 11.89 9.35 17.52
C GLN A 74 10.64 8.64 17.03
N GLY A 75 9.79 8.17 17.93
CA GLY A 75 8.50 7.55 17.58
C GLY A 75 7.58 8.50 16.84
N ALA A 76 7.50 9.76 17.26
CA ALA A 76 6.72 10.80 16.60
C ALA A 76 7.25 11.10 15.20
N GLU A 77 8.57 11.17 15.02
CA GLU A 77 9.22 11.38 13.74
C GLU A 77 8.95 10.23 12.76
N LEU A 78 9.06 8.99 13.23
CA LEU A 78 8.75 7.79 12.44
C LEU A 78 7.27 7.75 12.06
N ALA A 79 6.38 8.15 12.96
CA ALA A 79 4.94 8.22 12.68
C ALA A 79 4.63 9.27 11.60
N GLU A 80 5.29 10.43 11.65
CA GLU A 80 5.16 11.47 10.64
C GLU A 80 5.66 10.97 9.28
N GLN A 81 6.79 10.30 9.24
CA GLN A 81 7.34 9.70 8.03
C GLN A 81 6.37 8.68 7.42
N LEU A 82 5.76 7.81 8.24
CA LEU A 82 4.73 6.88 7.78
C LEU A 82 3.53 7.59 7.15
N ARG A 83 3.08 8.68 7.75
CA ARG A 83 1.94 9.44 7.23
C ARG A 83 2.28 10.14 5.92
N ASP A 84 3.48 10.66 5.78
CA ASP A 84 3.88 11.43 4.60
C ASP A 84 4.26 10.55 3.42
N GLU A 85 5.08 9.52 3.65
CA GLU A 85 5.61 8.67 2.59
C GLU A 85 4.70 7.49 2.23
N TYR A 86 3.92 7.00 3.19
CA TYR A 86 3.08 5.82 3.05
C TYR A 86 1.61 6.11 3.33
N SER A 87 1.13 7.27 2.92
CA SER A 87 -0.22 7.78 3.21
C SER A 87 -1.36 6.87 2.71
N GLY A 88 -1.10 6.05 1.69
CA GLY A 88 -2.08 5.10 1.16
C GLY A 88 -2.17 3.78 1.91
N THR A 89 -1.38 3.57 2.95
CA THR A 89 -1.34 2.33 3.72
C THR A 89 -2.14 2.45 5.02
N ARG A 90 -2.59 1.32 5.54
CA ARG A 90 -3.23 1.26 6.88
C ARG A 90 -2.27 1.67 8.00
N TYR A 91 -0.98 1.44 7.79
CA TYR A 91 0.05 1.81 8.76
C TYR A 91 0.13 3.33 8.98
N ALA A 92 -0.16 4.13 7.94
CA ALA A 92 -0.27 5.57 8.06
C ALA A 92 -1.40 5.98 9.01
N GLN A 93 -2.54 5.29 8.95
CA GLN A 93 -3.66 5.52 9.86
C GLN A 93 -3.33 5.12 11.30
N PHE A 94 -2.66 4.00 11.49
CA PHE A 94 -2.16 3.59 12.81
C PHE A 94 -1.11 4.57 13.36
N ALA A 95 -0.26 5.09 12.49
CA ALA A 95 0.72 6.13 12.86
C ALA A 95 0.02 7.40 13.33
N ALA A 96 -1.07 7.80 12.68
CA ALA A 96 -1.88 8.95 13.09
C ALA A 96 -2.51 8.73 14.47
N LEU A 97 -3.01 7.51 14.76
CA LEU A 97 -3.50 7.16 16.10
C LEU A 97 -2.39 7.23 17.14
N MET A 98 -1.19 6.77 16.82
CA MET A 98 -0.04 6.85 17.71
C MET A 98 0.38 8.30 17.96
N GLN A 99 0.38 9.14 16.95
CA GLN A 99 0.65 10.57 17.09
C GLN A 99 -0.38 11.24 18.01
N ALA A 100 -1.67 10.88 17.86
CA ALA A 100 -2.73 11.38 18.72
C ALA A 100 -2.47 10.99 20.20
N ARG A 101 -2.06 9.73 20.43
CA ARG A 101 -1.67 9.27 21.78
C ARG A 101 -0.50 10.06 22.35
N LEU A 102 0.54 10.25 21.56
CA LEU A 102 1.72 11.02 21.98
C LEU A 102 1.37 12.48 22.28
N ALA A 103 0.46 13.07 21.50
CA ALA A 103 -0.03 14.41 21.73
C ALA A 103 -0.79 14.51 23.05
N VAL A 104 -1.62 13.53 23.40
CA VAL A 104 -2.31 13.46 24.69
C VAL A 104 -1.31 13.34 25.84
N GLU A 105 -0.32 12.49 25.71
CA GLU A 105 0.73 12.31 26.72
C GLU A 105 1.55 13.59 26.92
N ALA A 106 1.75 14.37 25.86
CA ALA A 106 2.44 15.66 25.91
C ALA A 106 1.53 16.81 26.41
N GLY A 107 0.24 16.57 26.59
CA GLY A 107 -0.72 17.58 27.03
C GLY A 107 -1.30 18.43 25.89
N ASP A 108 -0.98 18.12 24.63
CA ASP A 108 -1.48 18.83 23.44
C ASP A 108 -2.79 18.20 22.95
N LEU A 109 -3.87 18.50 23.66
CA LEU A 109 -5.19 17.94 23.37
C LEU A 109 -5.78 18.45 22.06
N ALA A 110 -5.45 19.66 21.66
CA ALA A 110 -5.92 20.25 20.39
C ALA A 110 -5.36 19.49 19.18
N SER A 111 -4.06 19.18 19.19
CA SER A 111 -3.44 18.37 18.14
C SER A 111 -3.99 16.95 18.10
N ALA A 112 -4.22 16.34 19.25
CA ALA A 112 -4.80 15.00 19.36
C ALA A 112 -6.21 14.97 18.77
N GLU A 113 -7.05 15.95 19.08
CA GLU A 113 -8.40 16.06 18.54
C GLU A 113 -8.38 16.24 17.02
N GLY A 114 -7.49 17.09 16.51
CA GLY A 114 -7.33 17.28 15.05
C GLY A 114 -6.93 16.01 14.34
N LEU A 115 -5.98 15.24 14.87
CA LEU A 115 -5.53 13.97 14.31
C LEU A 115 -6.63 12.91 14.31
N LEU A 116 -7.38 12.81 15.40
CA LEU A 116 -8.51 11.86 15.50
C LEU A 116 -9.64 12.22 14.54
N ASN A 117 -9.92 13.51 14.35
CA ASN A 117 -10.90 13.96 13.35
C ASN A 117 -10.47 13.66 11.92
N GLU A 118 -9.18 13.80 11.60
CA GLU A 118 -8.65 13.37 10.29
C GLU A 118 -8.87 11.88 10.06
N ILE A 119 -8.62 11.06 11.06
CA ILE A 119 -8.81 9.60 10.97
C ILE A 119 -10.28 9.27 10.72
N VAL A 120 -11.19 9.91 11.43
CA VAL A 120 -12.64 9.69 11.24
C VAL A 120 -13.08 10.08 9.82
N ALA A 121 -12.52 11.17 9.29
CA ALA A 121 -12.86 11.65 7.94
C ALA A 121 -12.31 10.74 6.83
N ASP A 122 -11.10 10.21 7.00
CA ASP A 122 -10.36 9.48 5.96
C ASP A 122 -10.39 7.95 6.14
N ALA A 123 -10.96 7.43 7.23
CA ALA A 123 -10.96 6.00 7.52
C ALA A 123 -11.88 5.24 6.55
N ASP A 124 -11.27 4.37 5.75
CA ASP A 124 -11.98 3.41 4.91
C ASP A 124 -12.47 2.20 5.73
N ASP A 125 -11.87 1.98 6.88
CA ASP A 125 -12.19 0.85 7.76
C ASP A 125 -13.13 1.30 8.88
N PRO A 126 -14.35 0.73 8.98
CA PRO A 126 -15.30 1.10 10.03
C PRO A 126 -14.79 0.82 11.44
N VAL A 127 -13.88 -0.13 11.62
CA VAL A 127 -13.28 -0.42 12.93
C VAL A 127 -12.36 0.73 13.35
N LEU A 128 -11.54 1.22 12.44
CA LEU A 128 -10.66 2.36 12.69
C LEU A 128 -11.44 3.63 13.00
N GLU A 129 -12.50 3.88 12.24
CA GLU A 129 -13.41 5.00 12.49
C GLU A 129 -14.04 4.92 13.88
N ALA A 130 -14.51 3.74 14.27
CA ALA A 130 -15.09 3.51 15.59
C ALA A 130 -14.09 3.75 16.72
N VAL A 131 -12.85 3.25 16.56
CA VAL A 131 -11.77 3.45 17.52
C VAL A 131 -11.42 4.93 17.67
N ALA A 132 -11.31 5.65 16.55
CA ALA A 132 -11.02 7.08 16.57
C ALA A 132 -12.14 7.89 17.25
N ARG A 133 -13.40 7.55 16.99
CA ARG A 133 -14.56 8.19 17.63
C ARG A 133 -14.58 7.96 19.14
N GLN A 134 -14.23 6.76 19.59
CA GLN A 134 -14.15 6.47 21.03
C GLN A 134 -13.09 7.29 21.74
N ARG A 135 -12.01 7.63 21.06
CA ARG A 135 -10.90 8.40 21.64
C ARG A 135 -11.13 9.91 21.60
N LEU A 136 -12.07 10.35 20.78
CA LEU A 136 -12.51 11.74 20.80
C LEU A 136 -13.33 12.01 22.07
#